data_88b9e6a5e046170556539663bfe29cdb
#
_entry.id   88b9e6a5e046170556539663bfe29cdb
#
_cell.length_a   1.000
_cell.length_b   1.000
_cell.length_c   1.000
_cell.angle_alpha   90.00
_cell.angle_beta   90.00
_cell.angle_gamma   90.00
#
_symmetry.space_group_name_H-M   'P 1'
#
loop_
_entity.id
_entity.type
_entity.pdbx_description
1 polymer ?
#
loop_
_entity_poly.entity_id
_entity_poly.type
_entity_poly.pdbx_seq_one_letter_code
_entity_poly.pdbx_strand_id
1 'polypeptide(L)'
;MSDTASEAFADPKTRRKIIAAGVSGNVLEWYDFGVYGFFAPIIGQLFFPSSDPTVSLIASFGAFAAGFLMRPIGGFIFGHIGDRIGRRQALVLSVMLMAIPTGIIGLLPTHASIGIAAAIMLVGLRMLQGLSVGGEYTGSVTFL
;
A
#
# COMPACT_ATOMS: atom_id res chain seq x y z
N MET A 1 11.37 -8.89 30.59
CA MET A 1 10.54 -8.85 29.37
C MET A 1 11.32 -9.21 28.09
N SER A 2 12.59 -9.58 28.17
CA SER A 2 13.45 -9.97 27.05
C SER A 2 13.45 -11.47 26.72
N ASP A 3 13.08 -12.34 27.63
CA ASP A 3 13.17 -13.80 27.43
C ASP A 3 12.06 -14.39 26.56
N THR A 4 10.84 -13.87 26.66
CA THR A 4 9.70 -14.37 25.87
C THR A 4 9.80 -14.09 24.36
N ALA A 5 10.44 -13.00 23.98
CA ALA A 5 10.71 -12.69 22.58
C ALA A 5 11.78 -13.61 22.00
N SER A 6 12.85 -13.89 22.76
CA SER A 6 13.92 -14.80 22.36
C SER A 6 13.44 -16.25 22.22
N GLU A 7 12.55 -16.71 23.10
CA GLU A 7 11.96 -18.05 23.03
C GLU A 7 10.99 -18.20 21.83
N ALA A 8 10.26 -17.14 21.45
CA ALA A 8 9.38 -17.16 20.27
C ALA A 8 10.17 -17.32 18.95
N PHE A 9 11.40 -16.83 18.89
CA PHE A 9 12.30 -17.05 17.74
C PHE A 9 12.98 -18.44 17.75
N ALA A 10 13.01 -19.13 18.87
CA ALA A 10 13.56 -20.48 19.00
C ALA A 10 12.66 -21.56 18.37
N ASP A 11 11.34 -21.33 18.26
CA ASP A 11 10.44 -22.28 17.61
C ASP A 11 10.46 -22.13 16.08
N PRO A 12 10.93 -23.17 15.33
CA PRO A 12 11.01 -23.11 13.86
C PRO A 12 9.66 -22.84 13.16
N LYS A 13 8.54 -23.24 13.78
CA LYS A 13 7.19 -23.01 13.22
C LYS A 13 6.78 -21.56 13.34
N THR A 14 7.06 -20.93 14.46
CA THR A 14 6.78 -19.52 14.70
C THR A 14 7.65 -18.63 13.82
N ARG A 15 8.95 -18.94 13.70
CA ARG A 15 9.88 -18.25 12.80
C ARG A 15 9.43 -18.31 11.33
N ARG A 16 9.00 -19.48 10.84
CA ARG A 16 8.47 -19.62 9.47
C ARG A 16 7.23 -18.77 9.24
N LYS A 17 6.31 -18.68 10.21
CA LYS A 17 5.12 -17.83 10.10
C LYS A 17 5.47 -16.34 10.03
N ILE A 18 6.43 -15.88 10.83
CA ILE A 18 6.89 -14.49 10.82
C ILE A 18 7.54 -14.15 9.48
N ILE A 19 8.45 -15.01 8.99
CA ILE A 19 9.10 -14.83 7.69
C ILE A 19 8.06 -14.84 6.56
N ALA A 20 7.12 -15.79 6.57
CA ALA A 20 6.08 -15.87 5.56
C ALA A 20 5.18 -14.63 5.54
N ALA A 21 4.83 -14.09 6.71
CA ALA A 21 4.04 -12.85 6.81
C ALA A 21 4.81 -11.63 6.25
N GLY A 22 6.09 -11.48 6.56
CA GLY A 22 6.92 -10.40 6.03
C GLY A 22 7.14 -10.50 4.52
N VAL A 23 7.42 -11.72 4.02
CA VAL A 23 7.59 -11.96 2.58
C VAL A 23 6.29 -11.75 1.81
N SER A 24 5.14 -12.17 2.36
CA SER A 24 3.86 -12.02 1.69
C SER A 24 3.48 -10.54 1.51
N GLY A 25 3.75 -9.67 2.48
CA GLY A 25 3.53 -8.23 2.35
C GLY A 25 4.34 -7.64 1.20
N ASN A 26 5.64 -7.94 1.16
CA ASN A 26 6.52 -7.46 0.09
C ASN A 26 6.11 -8.00 -1.30
N VAL A 27 5.73 -9.28 -1.41
CA VAL A 27 5.25 -9.87 -2.67
C VAL A 27 3.97 -9.18 -3.14
N LEU A 28 3.03 -8.91 -2.24
CA LEU A 28 1.78 -8.21 -2.58
C LEU A 28 2.05 -6.78 -3.05
N GLU A 29 3.00 -6.08 -2.43
CA GLU A 29 3.42 -4.74 -2.85
C GLU A 29 3.97 -4.74 -4.29
N TRP A 30 4.93 -5.63 -4.58
CA TRP A 30 5.50 -5.75 -5.92
C TRP A 30 4.48 -6.19 -6.96
N TYR A 31 3.54 -7.04 -6.56
CA TYR A 31 2.41 -7.43 -7.41
C TYR A 31 1.52 -6.23 -7.74
N ASP A 32 1.14 -5.42 -6.75
CA ASP A 32 0.33 -4.20 -6.97
C ASP A 32 1.03 -3.22 -7.91
N PHE A 33 2.36 -3.08 -7.80
CA PHE A 33 3.14 -2.26 -8.72
C PHE A 33 3.13 -2.79 -10.14
N GLY A 34 3.38 -4.08 -10.30
CA GLY A 34 3.38 -4.73 -11.61
C GLY A 34 2.01 -4.63 -12.28
N VAL A 35 0.96 -4.92 -11.54
CA VAL A 35 -0.42 -4.82 -12.01
C VAL A 35 -0.77 -3.39 -12.40
N TYR A 36 -0.47 -2.40 -11.53
CA TYR A 36 -0.75 -1.01 -11.85
C TYR A 36 0.02 -0.54 -13.10
N GLY A 37 1.31 -0.85 -13.19
CA GLY A 37 2.13 -0.50 -14.35
C GLY A 37 1.58 -1.08 -15.65
N PHE A 38 1.14 -2.35 -15.61
CA PHE A 38 0.53 -3.02 -16.76
C PHE A 38 -0.81 -2.38 -17.17
N PHE A 39 -1.65 -2.03 -16.19
CA PHE A 39 -2.95 -1.40 -16.44
C PHE A 39 -2.91 0.13 -16.53
N ALA A 40 -1.75 0.77 -16.38
CA ALA A 40 -1.63 2.23 -16.39
C ALA A 40 -2.24 2.90 -17.63
N PRO A 41 -2.11 2.36 -18.87
CA PRO A 41 -2.76 2.93 -20.04
C PRO A 41 -4.30 2.90 -19.93
N ILE A 42 -4.85 1.80 -19.41
CA ILE A 42 -6.31 1.62 -19.24
C ILE A 42 -6.81 2.53 -18.12
N ILE A 43 -6.12 2.57 -16.99
CA ILE A 43 -6.43 3.47 -15.88
C ILE A 43 -6.38 4.93 -16.33
N GLY A 44 -5.38 5.30 -17.14
CA GLY A 44 -5.27 6.63 -17.72
C GLY A 44 -6.52 7.01 -18.52
N GLN A 45 -6.97 6.15 -19.40
CA GLN A 45 -8.16 6.42 -20.23
C GLN A 45 -9.47 6.45 -19.43
N LEU A 46 -9.60 5.59 -18.43
CA LEU A 46 -10.82 5.47 -17.63
C LEU A 46 -10.98 6.57 -16.59
N PHE A 47 -9.89 7.04 -16.01
CA PHE A 47 -9.92 7.99 -14.88
C PHE A 47 -9.40 9.39 -15.24
N PHE A 48 -8.53 9.49 -16.24
CA PHE A 48 -7.93 10.74 -16.72
C PHE A 48 -8.09 10.89 -18.24
N PRO A 49 -9.34 10.91 -18.76
CA PRO A 49 -9.55 10.98 -20.21
C PRO A 49 -8.96 12.27 -20.76
N SER A 50 -8.17 12.15 -21.83
CA SER A 50 -7.60 13.26 -22.59
C SER A 50 -7.68 12.95 -24.09
N SER A 51 -7.69 14.00 -24.91
CA SER A 51 -7.56 13.85 -26.37
C SER A 51 -6.24 13.23 -26.80
N ASP A 52 -5.19 13.40 -25.97
CA ASP A 52 -3.88 12.77 -26.17
C ASP A 52 -3.73 11.59 -25.19
N PRO A 53 -3.58 10.34 -25.70
CA PRO A 53 -3.36 9.16 -24.87
C PRO A 53 -2.11 9.25 -23.97
N THR A 54 -1.10 10.00 -24.42
CA THR A 54 0.15 10.20 -23.65
C THR A 54 -0.12 11.00 -22.38
N VAL A 55 -0.98 12.01 -22.45
CA VAL A 55 -1.38 12.81 -21.29
C VAL A 55 -2.14 11.96 -20.28
N SER A 56 -3.06 11.10 -20.73
CA SER A 56 -3.78 10.17 -19.85
C SER A 56 -2.82 9.19 -19.15
N LEU A 57 -1.83 8.70 -19.88
CA LEU A 57 -0.80 7.80 -19.34
C LEU A 57 0.06 8.51 -18.29
N ILE A 58 0.53 9.73 -18.57
CA ILE A 58 1.31 10.54 -17.62
C ILE A 58 0.50 10.81 -16.36
N ALA A 59 -0.79 11.14 -16.49
CA ALA A 59 -1.66 11.38 -15.34
C ALA A 59 -1.84 10.11 -14.48
N SER A 60 -1.97 8.93 -15.11
CA SER A 60 -2.02 7.65 -14.40
C SER A 60 -0.73 7.40 -13.61
N PHE A 61 0.44 7.60 -14.21
CA PHE A 61 1.71 7.49 -13.48
C PHE A 61 1.87 8.56 -12.41
N GLY A 62 1.30 9.76 -12.61
CA GLY A 62 1.23 10.81 -11.59
C GLY A 62 0.46 10.37 -10.34
N ALA A 63 -0.68 9.70 -10.52
CA ALA A 63 -1.44 9.11 -9.43
C ALA A 63 -0.64 8.02 -8.67
N PHE A 64 0.13 7.22 -9.40
CA PHE A 64 1.03 6.24 -8.81
C PHE A 64 2.16 6.91 -8.00
N ALA A 65 2.79 7.94 -8.56
CA ALA A 65 3.84 8.70 -7.91
C ALA A 65 3.35 9.39 -6.62
N ALA A 66 2.11 9.89 -6.60
CA ALA A 66 1.49 10.46 -5.41
C ALA A 66 1.44 9.43 -4.26
N GLY A 67 1.09 8.18 -4.54
CA GLY A 67 1.15 7.10 -3.57
C GLY A 67 2.58 6.85 -3.06
N PHE A 68 3.56 6.90 -3.94
CA PHE A 68 4.97 6.73 -3.58
C PHE A 68 5.47 7.81 -2.62
N LEU A 69 5.09 9.06 -2.86
CA LEU A 69 5.45 10.20 -2.00
C LEU A 69 4.86 10.10 -0.59
N MET A 70 3.78 9.36 -0.41
CA MET A 70 3.17 9.15 0.90
C MET A 70 3.89 8.10 1.76
N ARG A 71 4.79 7.30 1.22
CA ARG A 71 5.51 6.25 1.96
C ARG A 71 6.35 6.76 3.13
N PRO A 72 7.20 7.80 2.98
CA PRO A 72 7.95 8.32 4.12
C PRO A 72 7.04 8.82 5.24
N ILE A 73 5.92 9.45 4.88
CA ILE A 73 4.91 9.94 5.82
C ILE A 73 4.26 8.75 6.54
N GLY A 74 3.92 7.70 5.81
CA GLY A 74 3.39 6.46 6.35
C GLY A 74 4.35 5.80 7.34
N GLY A 75 5.64 5.72 7.01
CA GLY A 75 6.67 5.20 7.89
C GLY A 75 6.75 5.94 9.22
N PHE A 76 6.66 7.26 9.19
CA PHE A 76 6.65 8.09 10.39
C PHE A 76 5.37 7.87 11.23
N ILE A 77 4.20 7.88 10.59
CA ILE A 77 2.90 7.70 11.26
C ILE A 77 2.81 6.32 11.89
N PHE A 78 3.09 5.27 11.12
CA PHE A 78 3.00 3.89 11.61
C PHE A 78 4.12 3.53 12.59
N GLY A 79 5.30 4.16 12.47
CA GLY A 79 6.33 4.07 13.50
C GLY A 79 5.82 4.56 14.84
N HIS A 80 5.24 5.76 14.88
CA HIS A 80 4.67 6.34 16.09
C HIS A 80 3.47 5.52 16.65
N ILE A 81 2.61 5.03 15.77
CA ILE A 81 1.49 4.15 16.15
C ILE A 81 2.04 2.85 16.75
N GLY A 82 3.05 2.24 16.13
CA GLY A 82 3.67 1.01 16.61
C GLY A 82 4.29 1.14 17.99
N ASP A 83 4.89 2.30 18.29
CA ASP A 83 5.46 2.58 19.60
C ASP A 83 4.39 2.79 20.70
N ARG A 84 3.20 3.29 20.33
CA ARG A 84 2.11 3.55 21.28
C ARG A 84 1.19 2.36 21.52
N ILE A 85 0.72 1.71 20.49
CA ILE A 85 -0.28 0.63 20.57
C ILE A 85 0.28 -0.77 20.34
N GLY A 86 1.56 -0.83 20.02
CA GLY A 86 2.27 -2.08 19.75
C GLY A 86 2.40 -2.41 18.27
N ARG A 87 3.54 -2.99 17.92
CA ARG A 87 3.97 -3.25 16.53
C ARG A 87 3.05 -4.20 15.78
N ARG A 88 2.48 -5.21 16.47
CA ARG A 88 1.52 -6.14 15.86
C ARG A 88 0.26 -5.42 15.39
N GLN A 89 -0.28 -4.51 16.20
CA GLN A 89 -1.49 -3.77 15.86
C GLN A 89 -1.23 -2.77 14.73
N ALA A 90 -0.07 -2.10 14.75
CA ALA A 90 0.35 -1.22 13.67
C ALA A 90 0.47 -1.97 12.34
N LEU A 91 1.05 -3.18 12.32
CA LEU A 91 1.15 -4.02 11.13
C LEU A 91 -0.24 -4.45 10.61
N VAL A 92 -1.14 -4.89 11.48
CA VAL A 92 -2.50 -5.26 11.07
C VAL A 92 -3.23 -4.05 10.47
N LEU A 93 -3.07 -2.87 11.07
CA LEU A 93 -3.68 -1.63 10.59
C LEU A 93 -3.10 -1.22 9.22
N SER A 94 -1.80 -1.37 9.00
CA SER A 94 -1.18 -1.08 7.71
C SER A 94 -1.70 -2.01 6.61
N VAL A 95 -1.76 -3.32 6.87
CA VAL A 95 -2.30 -4.30 5.90
C VAL A 95 -3.77 -4.00 5.56
N MET A 96 -4.59 -3.65 6.55
CA MET A 96 -5.98 -3.25 6.31
C MET A 96 -6.07 -1.98 5.49
N LEU A 97 -5.22 -1.00 5.76
CA LEU A 97 -5.16 0.25 5.00
C LEU A 97 -4.66 0.05 3.56
N MET A 98 -3.98 -1.04 3.26
CA MET A 98 -3.65 -1.44 1.89
C MET A 98 -4.80 -2.20 1.22
N ALA A 99 -5.37 -3.19 1.91
CA ALA A 99 -6.37 -4.09 1.33
C ALA A 99 -7.70 -3.39 1.01
N ILE A 100 -8.18 -2.52 1.90
CA ILE A 100 -9.46 -1.83 1.72
C ILE A 100 -9.42 -0.88 0.51
N PRO A 101 -8.44 0.04 0.36
CA PRO A 101 -8.35 0.88 -0.84
C PRO A 101 -8.15 0.07 -2.12
N THR A 102 -7.42 -1.04 -2.10
CA THR A 102 -7.25 -1.92 -3.26
C THR A 102 -8.61 -2.47 -3.72
N GLY A 103 -9.42 -2.95 -2.79
CA GLY A 103 -10.78 -3.41 -3.09
C GLY A 103 -11.69 -2.30 -3.62
N ILE A 104 -11.62 -1.10 -3.03
CA ILE A 104 -12.41 0.06 -3.46
C ILE A 104 -11.99 0.52 -4.86
N ILE A 105 -10.70 0.53 -5.19
CA ILE A 105 -10.21 0.89 -6.54
C ILE A 105 -10.81 -0.03 -7.59
N GLY A 106 -10.94 -1.33 -7.31
CA GLY A 106 -11.56 -2.29 -8.21
C GLY A 106 -13.06 -2.07 -8.45
N LEU A 107 -13.74 -1.38 -7.54
CA LEU A 107 -15.17 -1.05 -7.61
C LEU A 107 -15.42 0.41 -8.00
N LEU A 108 -14.37 1.21 -8.20
CA LEU A 108 -14.49 2.65 -8.40
C LEU A 108 -15.18 2.95 -9.74
N PRO A 109 -16.23 3.80 -9.75
CA PRO A 109 -16.82 4.25 -10.99
C PRO A 109 -15.83 5.10 -11.80
N THR A 110 -15.92 5.01 -13.12
CA THR A 110 -15.00 5.69 -14.04
C THR A 110 -15.34 7.16 -14.20
N HIS A 111 -14.44 7.92 -14.84
CA HIS A 111 -14.68 9.32 -15.18
C HIS A 111 -15.98 9.53 -15.99
N ALA A 112 -16.36 8.59 -16.85
CA ALA A 112 -17.60 8.67 -17.62
C ALA A 112 -18.87 8.69 -16.73
N SER A 113 -18.80 8.11 -15.53
CA SER A 113 -19.92 8.01 -14.60
C SER A 113 -20.00 9.17 -13.62
N ILE A 114 -18.87 9.57 -13.01
CA ILE A 114 -18.82 10.55 -11.92
C ILE A 114 -17.86 11.73 -12.20
N GLY A 115 -17.35 11.83 -13.42
CA GLY A 115 -16.47 12.92 -13.83
C GLY A 115 -15.16 12.94 -13.07
N ILE A 116 -14.67 14.14 -12.78
CA ILE A 116 -13.37 14.38 -12.11
C ILE A 116 -13.29 13.77 -10.70
N ALA A 117 -14.43 13.52 -10.06
CA ALA A 117 -14.46 12.87 -8.76
C ALA A 117 -13.80 11.48 -8.79
N ALA A 118 -13.92 10.74 -9.90
CA ALA A 118 -13.26 9.45 -10.11
C ALA A 118 -11.73 9.57 -10.00
N ALA A 119 -11.16 10.57 -10.65
CA ALA A 119 -9.72 10.84 -10.60
C ALA A 119 -9.25 11.22 -9.19
N ILE A 120 -9.98 12.10 -8.51
CA ILE A 120 -9.66 12.53 -7.13
C ILE A 120 -9.72 11.34 -6.18
N MET A 121 -10.75 10.50 -6.28
CA MET A 121 -10.89 9.30 -5.46
C MET A 121 -9.77 8.29 -5.73
N LEU A 122 -9.40 8.07 -6.99
CA LEU A 122 -8.30 7.18 -7.35
C LEU A 122 -6.97 7.65 -6.73
N VAL A 123 -6.64 8.93 -6.89
CA VAL A 123 -5.42 9.52 -6.31
C VAL A 123 -5.45 9.41 -4.79
N GLY A 124 -6.56 9.75 -4.14
CA GLY A 124 -6.71 9.63 -2.69
C GLY A 124 -6.51 8.20 -2.18
N LEU A 125 -7.10 7.21 -2.85
CA LEU A 125 -6.92 5.80 -2.51
C LEU A 125 -5.47 5.33 -2.73
N ARG A 126 -4.80 5.80 -3.78
CA ARG A 126 -3.38 5.54 -4.01
C ARG A 126 -2.48 6.16 -2.93
N MET A 127 -2.81 7.35 -2.45
CA MET A 127 -2.11 7.97 -1.33
C MET A 127 -2.28 7.16 -0.04
N LEU A 128 -3.48 6.65 0.25
CA LEU A 128 -3.74 5.78 1.40
C LEU A 128 -2.96 4.46 1.31
N GLN A 129 -2.89 3.84 0.13
CA GLN A 129 -2.05 2.66 -0.09
C GLN A 129 -0.57 2.97 0.15
N GLY A 130 -0.09 4.13 -0.31
CA GLY A 130 1.29 4.57 -0.09
C GLY A 130 1.62 4.76 1.39
N LEU A 131 0.70 5.33 2.18
CA LEU A 131 0.84 5.44 3.64
C LEU A 131 1.00 4.07 4.30
N SER A 132 0.21 3.09 3.87
CA SER A 132 0.23 1.72 4.38
C SER A 132 1.61 1.07 4.21
N VAL A 133 2.16 1.14 3.00
CA VAL A 133 3.45 0.53 2.66
C VAL A 133 4.58 1.08 3.54
N GLY A 134 4.58 2.39 3.84
CA GLY A 134 5.54 2.99 4.77
C GLY A 134 5.51 2.34 6.16
N GLY A 135 4.35 1.88 6.61
CA GLY A 135 4.16 1.18 7.89
C GLY A 135 4.76 -0.24 7.91
N GLU A 136 4.66 -0.97 6.80
CA GLU A 136 5.20 -2.33 6.69
C GLU A 136 6.73 -2.35 6.74
N TYR A 137 7.41 -1.38 6.10
CA TYR A 137 8.86 -1.24 6.17
C TYR A 137 9.35 -1.03 7.60
N THR A 138 8.69 -0.17 8.36
CA THR A 138 9.06 0.11 9.75
C THR A 138 8.84 -1.10 10.65
N GLY A 139 7.80 -1.89 10.38
CA GLY A 139 7.50 -3.14 11.09
C GLY A 139 8.50 -4.25 10.78
N SER A 140 8.86 -4.47 9.52
CA SER A 140 9.73 -5.57 9.09
C SER A 140 11.19 -5.40 9.52
N VAL A 141 11.73 -4.17 9.46
CA VAL A 141 13.13 -3.87 9.90
C VAL A 141 13.36 -4.13 11.38
N THR A 142 12.31 -4.15 12.18
CA THR A 142 12.43 -4.36 13.62
C THR A 142 12.33 -5.83 14.03
N PHE A 143 11.88 -6.69 13.12
CA PHE A 143 11.82 -8.16 13.33
C PHE A 143 13.02 -8.91 12.74
N LEU A 144 13.95 -8.23 12.07
CA LEU A 144 15.24 -8.74 11.60
C LEU A 144 16.37 -8.34 12.54
#